data_1105a75231575879cad4d7d07a3c0601
#
_entry.id   1105a75231575879cad4d7d07a3c0601
#
_cell.length_a   1.000
_cell.length_b   1.000
_cell.length_c   1.000
_cell.angle_alpha   90.00
_cell.angle_beta   90.00
_cell.angle_gamma   90.00
#
_symmetry.space_group_name_H-M   'P 1'
#
loop_
_entity.id
_entity.type
_entity.pdbx_description
1 polymer ?
#
loop_
_entity_poly.entity_id
_entity_poly.type
_entity_poly.pdbx_seq_one_letter_code
_entity_poly.pdbx_strand_id
1 'polypeptide(L)'
;MVIQFQQVFKKYQGAAALTDISFTIASHELFVLVGPSGSGKTTLLKMINRLNTPTSGQILIDDLDVMAVPDVREFRRGIGYVLQAGALFPNMTVAENASIQLAAQNVAQGKRDARVRELLNAVGLASDKFMNRMPNELSGGEAQRVGIVRALAAEPNIVLMDEPFSALDPLSRRQLQDLVVKLHQQFNTTIIFVTHDMDEALRLADRLAVINDGKLQQVGTPDEILATPANQFVAEFFANAGSQSQYVKSVLAAGFGHPVTGSALVSLPETAMLSDWAALLQQSPTAMVGIGDVQLAPADLIAYLAQAREVQ
;
A
#
# COMPACT_ATOMS: atom_id res chain seq x y z
N MET A 1 7.74 15.16 -4.21
CA MET A 1 7.71 15.06 -5.70
C MET A 1 6.29 14.77 -6.14
N VAL A 2 5.74 15.60 -7.00
CA VAL A 2 4.40 15.44 -7.61
C VAL A 2 4.54 14.64 -8.90
N ILE A 3 3.66 13.66 -9.11
CA ILE A 3 3.68 12.83 -10.32
C ILE A 3 2.38 13.11 -11.10
N GLN A 4 2.50 13.45 -12.38
CA GLN A 4 1.36 13.75 -13.23
C GLN A 4 1.35 12.83 -14.45
N PHE A 5 0.22 12.19 -14.69
CA PHE A 5 -0.08 11.51 -15.94
C PHE A 5 -0.95 12.44 -16.79
N GLN A 6 -0.51 12.72 -18.01
CA GLN A 6 -1.20 13.65 -18.93
C GLN A 6 -1.52 12.93 -20.23
N GLN A 7 -2.78 12.59 -20.42
CA GLN A 7 -3.30 11.91 -21.62
C GLN A 7 -2.45 10.71 -22.05
N VAL A 8 -2.14 9.83 -21.10
CA VAL A 8 -1.26 8.68 -21.33
C VAL A 8 -2.00 7.57 -22.04
N PHE A 9 -1.44 7.13 -23.18
CA PHE A 9 -1.89 5.98 -23.95
C PHE A 9 -0.81 4.92 -24.00
N LYS A 10 -1.22 3.65 -24.04
CA LYS A 10 -0.30 2.52 -24.28
C LYS A 10 -0.96 1.49 -25.20
N LYS A 11 -0.23 1.13 -26.25
CA LYS A 11 -0.60 0.03 -27.15
C LYS A 11 0.50 -1.02 -27.18
N TYR A 12 0.11 -2.27 -27.17
CA TYR A 12 1.00 -3.41 -27.42
C TYR A 12 0.49 -4.17 -28.66
N GLN A 13 1.31 -4.28 -29.70
CA GLN A 13 0.99 -4.97 -30.93
C GLN A 13 -0.39 -4.53 -31.51
N GLY A 14 -0.73 -3.25 -31.40
CA GLY A 14 -1.98 -2.69 -31.88
C GLY A 14 -3.14 -2.71 -30.87
N ALA A 15 -3.11 -3.55 -29.84
CA ALA A 15 -4.12 -3.59 -28.79
C ALA A 15 -3.89 -2.46 -27.76
N ALA A 16 -4.95 -1.72 -27.42
CA ALA A 16 -4.88 -0.67 -26.40
C ALA A 16 -4.82 -1.32 -25.01
N ALA A 17 -3.72 -1.05 -24.27
CA ALA A 17 -3.56 -1.45 -22.87
C ALA A 17 -3.90 -0.30 -21.92
N LEU A 18 -3.72 0.96 -22.35
CA LEU A 18 -4.13 2.18 -21.63
C LEU A 18 -4.68 3.19 -22.61
N THR A 19 -5.73 3.89 -22.20
CA THR A 19 -6.45 4.87 -23.02
C THR A 19 -6.76 6.10 -22.21
N ASP A 20 -6.15 7.23 -22.57
CA ASP A 20 -6.41 8.57 -22.02
C ASP A 20 -6.35 8.64 -20.49
N ILE A 21 -5.25 8.18 -19.93
CA ILE A 21 -5.04 8.21 -18.47
C ILE A 21 -4.50 9.57 -18.06
N SER A 22 -5.25 10.30 -17.24
CA SER A 22 -4.86 11.60 -16.70
C SER A 22 -5.23 11.71 -15.23
N PHE A 23 -4.23 11.85 -14.35
CA PHE A 23 -4.38 12.12 -12.91
C PHE A 23 -3.07 12.59 -12.29
N THR A 24 -3.15 13.08 -11.06
CA THR A 24 -1.99 13.59 -10.32
C THR A 24 -1.88 12.87 -8.97
N ILE A 25 -0.66 12.52 -8.60
CA ILE A 25 -0.27 11.99 -7.28
C ILE A 25 0.48 13.11 -6.57
N ALA A 26 0.06 13.45 -5.35
CA ALA A 26 0.69 14.49 -4.56
C ALA A 26 2.03 14.01 -3.96
N SER A 27 2.85 14.96 -3.57
CA SER A 27 4.08 14.67 -2.81
C SER A 27 3.72 14.07 -1.44
N HIS A 28 4.48 13.07 -1.03
CA HIS A 28 4.29 12.40 0.27
C HIS A 28 2.92 11.73 0.44
N GLU A 29 2.33 11.30 -0.63
CA GLU A 29 1.05 10.60 -0.66
C GLU A 29 1.28 9.07 -0.73
N LEU A 30 0.50 8.30 0.00
CA LEU A 30 0.35 6.87 -0.20
C LEU A 30 -0.78 6.65 -1.19
N PHE A 31 -0.43 6.49 -2.46
CA PHE A 31 -1.36 6.40 -3.58
C PHE A 31 -1.53 4.97 -4.08
N VAL A 32 -2.75 4.54 -4.31
CA VAL A 32 -3.04 3.16 -4.73
C VAL A 32 -3.64 3.11 -6.13
N LEU A 33 -3.08 2.25 -6.97
CA LEU A 33 -3.68 1.86 -8.25
C LEU A 33 -4.45 0.54 -8.04
N VAL A 34 -5.77 0.56 -8.12
CA VAL A 34 -6.64 -0.59 -7.88
C VAL A 34 -7.51 -0.91 -9.09
N GLY A 35 -7.89 -2.17 -9.24
CA GLY A 35 -8.76 -2.64 -10.33
C GLY A 35 -8.53 -4.11 -10.67
N PRO A 36 -9.32 -4.70 -11.58
CA PRO A 36 -9.21 -6.09 -11.98
C PRO A 36 -7.83 -6.45 -12.53
N SER A 37 -7.49 -7.75 -12.52
CA SER A 37 -6.28 -8.24 -13.17
C SER A 37 -6.28 -7.88 -14.65
N GLY A 38 -5.13 -7.48 -15.18
CA GLY A 38 -5.02 -7.06 -16.59
C GLY A 38 -5.51 -5.64 -16.92
N SER A 39 -6.03 -4.87 -15.96
CA SER A 39 -6.56 -3.51 -16.22
C SER A 39 -5.51 -2.44 -16.55
N GLY A 40 -4.21 -2.76 -16.50
CA GLY A 40 -3.14 -1.83 -16.88
C GLY A 40 -2.37 -1.18 -15.72
N LYS A 41 -2.69 -1.49 -14.46
CA LYS A 41 -2.07 -0.89 -13.25
C LYS A 41 -0.54 -1.03 -13.21
N THR A 42 -0.03 -2.25 -13.34
CA THR A 42 1.42 -2.52 -13.38
C THR A 42 2.10 -1.83 -14.57
N THR A 43 1.38 -1.66 -15.69
CA THR A 43 1.88 -0.90 -16.84
C THR A 43 2.08 0.57 -16.48
N LEU A 44 1.10 1.20 -15.80
CA LEU A 44 1.20 2.56 -15.29
C LEU A 44 2.34 2.70 -14.28
N LEU A 45 2.41 1.81 -13.29
CA LEU A 45 3.48 1.82 -12.29
C LEU A 45 4.86 1.79 -12.94
N LYS A 46 5.06 0.88 -13.92
CA LYS A 46 6.32 0.72 -14.64
C LYS A 46 6.68 1.89 -15.57
N MET A 47 5.75 2.76 -15.88
CA MET A 47 6.05 3.97 -16.64
C MET A 47 6.70 5.06 -15.78
N ILE A 48 6.38 5.14 -14.49
CA ILE A 48 6.96 6.12 -13.57
C ILE A 48 8.49 5.99 -13.52
N ASN A 49 9.01 4.76 -13.56
CA ASN A 49 10.47 4.48 -13.55
C ASN A 49 11.04 4.16 -14.94
N ARG A 50 10.30 4.44 -16.01
CA ARG A 50 10.68 4.16 -17.41
C ARG A 50 11.04 2.69 -17.70
N LEU A 51 10.51 1.74 -16.95
CA LEU A 51 10.55 0.32 -17.35
C LEU A 51 9.59 0.05 -18.52
N ASN A 52 8.52 0.83 -18.59
CA ASN A 52 7.64 0.94 -19.76
C ASN A 52 7.63 2.37 -20.29
N THR A 53 7.35 2.54 -21.59
CA THR A 53 7.19 3.84 -22.23
C THR A 53 5.76 4.01 -22.71
N PRO A 54 5.12 5.18 -22.57
CA PRO A 54 3.84 5.45 -23.18
C PRO A 54 3.94 5.43 -24.72
N THR A 55 2.83 5.16 -25.39
CA THR A 55 2.74 5.31 -26.87
C THR A 55 2.50 6.77 -27.25
N SER A 56 1.75 7.50 -26.42
CA SER A 56 1.56 8.96 -26.48
C SER A 56 1.15 9.48 -25.11
N GLY A 57 1.13 10.81 -24.95
CA GLY A 57 0.94 11.48 -23.66
C GLY A 57 2.27 11.65 -22.91
N GLN A 58 2.21 12.20 -21.72
CA GLN A 58 3.39 12.53 -20.91
C GLN A 58 3.23 12.07 -19.46
N ILE A 59 4.37 11.78 -18.82
CA ILE A 59 4.42 11.53 -17.37
C ILE A 59 5.46 12.49 -16.82
N LEU A 60 5.04 13.37 -15.93
CA LEU A 60 5.88 14.38 -15.32
C LEU A 60 6.15 14.04 -13.85
N ILE A 61 7.37 14.28 -13.40
CA ILE A 61 7.75 14.30 -11.99
C ILE A 61 8.33 15.68 -11.71
N ASP A 62 7.66 16.50 -10.89
CA ASP A 62 8.01 17.90 -10.63
C ASP A 62 8.28 18.68 -11.93
N ASP A 63 7.33 18.60 -12.89
CA ASP A 63 7.38 19.22 -14.22
C ASP A 63 8.45 18.67 -15.18
N LEU A 64 9.25 17.69 -14.78
CA LEU A 64 10.22 17.01 -15.64
C LEU A 64 9.56 15.82 -16.33
N ASP A 65 9.50 15.82 -17.65
CA ASP A 65 9.05 14.66 -18.42
C ASP A 65 10.03 13.48 -18.20
N VAL A 66 9.52 12.40 -17.62
CA VAL A 66 10.33 11.21 -17.34
C VAL A 66 10.95 10.61 -18.62
N MET A 67 10.33 10.84 -19.79
CA MET A 67 10.86 10.35 -21.08
C MET A 67 12.01 11.21 -21.59
N ALA A 68 12.08 12.48 -21.18
CA ALA A 68 13.15 13.41 -21.58
C ALA A 68 14.41 13.31 -20.70
N VAL A 69 14.38 12.56 -19.60
CA VAL A 69 15.55 12.40 -18.70
C VAL A 69 16.70 11.73 -19.46
N PRO A 70 17.88 12.36 -19.54
CA PRO A 70 19.00 11.84 -20.33
C PRO A 70 19.65 10.60 -19.69
N ASP A 71 19.85 10.59 -18.38
CA ASP A 71 20.41 9.46 -17.64
C ASP A 71 19.35 8.68 -16.87
N VAL A 72 18.84 7.62 -17.49
CA VAL A 72 17.85 6.73 -16.92
C VAL A 72 18.36 5.99 -15.67
N ARG A 73 19.65 5.73 -15.57
CA ARG A 73 20.24 5.02 -14.43
C ARG A 73 20.23 5.91 -13.20
N GLU A 74 20.68 7.16 -13.38
CA GLU A 74 20.64 8.16 -12.30
C GLU A 74 19.21 8.45 -11.86
N PHE A 75 18.30 8.62 -12.82
CA PHE A 75 16.88 8.80 -12.54
C PHE A 75 16.29 7.67 -11.67
N ARG A 76 16.58 6.41 -12.02
CA ARG A 76 16.09 5.25 -11.26
C ARG A 76 16.71 5.10 -9.87
N ARG A 77 17.87 5.71 -9.61
CA ARG A 77 18.47 5.73 -8.26
C ARG A 77 17.63 6.49 -7.24
N GLY A 78 16.86 7.49 -7.69
CA GLY A 78 15.91 8.23 -6.86
C GLY A 78 14.58 7.51 -6.62
N ILE A 79 14.37 6.30 -7.18
CA ILE A 79 13.13 5.56 -7.11
C ILE A 79 13.37 4.18 -6.50
N GLY A 80 12.76 3.91 -5.36
CA GLY A 80 12.71 2.58 -4.77
C GLY A 80 11.70 1.70 -5.51
N TYR A 81 12.00 0.41 -5.70
CA TYR A 81 11.07 -0.51 -6.33
C TYR A 81 10.98 -1.82 -5.56
N VAL A 82 9.79 -2.11 -5.06
CA VAL A 82 9.45 -3.36 -4.38
C VAL A 82 8.74 -4.27 -5.37
N LEU A 83 9.39 -5.37 -5.71
CA LEU A 83 8.85 -6.38 -6.62
C LEU A 83 7.95 -7.37 -5.86
N GLN A 84 7.04 -7.99 -6.58
CA GLN A 84 6.23 -9.09 -6.09
C GLN A 84 7.13 -10.21 -5.50
N ALA A 85 6.71 -10.78 -4.36
CA ALA A 85 7.44 -11.83 -3.65
C ALA A 85 8.90 -11.49 -3.24
N GLY A 86 9.22 -10.19 -3.03
CA GLY A 86 10.54 -9.72 -2.61
C GLY A 86 11.61 -9.76 -3.69
N ALA A 87 11.57 -10.73 -4.61
CA ALA A 87 12.49 -10.91 -5.75
C ALA A 87 13.96 -10.58 -5.38
N LEU A 88 14.47 -11.24 -4.34
CA LEU A 88 15.85 -11.08 -3.88
C LEU A 88 16.82 -11.83 -4.81
N PHE A 89 18.05 -11.33 -4.92
CA PHE A 89 19.12 -12.03 -5.62
C PHE A 89 19.52 -13.28 -4.81
N PRO A 90 19.35 -14.50 -5.35
CA PRO A 90 19.50 -15.73 -4.56
C PRO A 90 20.93 -16.03 -4.13
N ASN A 91 21.92 -15.43 -4.78
CA ASN A 91 23.36 -15.58 -4.53
C ASN A 91 23.95 -14.44 -3.67
N MET A 92 23.11 -13.62 -3.09
CA MET A 92 23.50 -12.50 -2.23
C MET A 92 22.85 -12.65 -0.85
N THR A 93 23.58 -12.32 0.20
CA THR A 93 23.04 -12.23 1.55
C THR A 93 21.96 -11.16 1.68
N VAL A 94 21.23 -11.14 2.78
CA VAL A 94 20.27 -10.08 3.12
C VAL A 94 20.94 -8.70 3.10
N ALA A 95 22.13 -8.57 3.70
CA ALA A 95 22.86 -7.31 3.72
C ALA A 95 23.26 -6.84 2.32
N GLU A 96 23.73 -7.73 1.47
CA GLU A 96 24.09 -7.43 0.09
C GLU A 96 22.87 -7.06 -0.75
N ASN A 97 21.77 -7.82 -0.64
CA ASN A 97 20.51 -7.48 -1.28
C ASN A 97 20.00 -6.10 -0.86
N ALA A 98 19.96 -5.83 0.45
CA ALA A 98 19.48 -4.58 1.00
C ALA A 98 20.34 -3.38 0.59
N SER A 99 21.65 -3.56 0.46
CA SER A 99 22.60 -2.47 0.17
C SER A 99 22.99 -2.31 -1.30
N ILE A 100 22.42 -3.07 -2.23
CA ILE A 100 22.85 -3.12 -3.62
C ILE A 100 22.82 -1.74 -4.31
N GLN A 101 21.81 -0.93 -4.05
CA GLN A 101 21.73 0.44 -4.58
C GLN A 101 22.82 1.35 -3.99
N LEU A 102 23.05 1.26 -2.69
CA LEU A 102 24.12 2.02 -2.03
C LEU A 102 25.51 1.60 -2.53
N ALA A 103 25.69 0.30 -2.81
CA ALA A 103 26.92 -0.20 -3.42
C ALA A 103 27.15 0.38 -4.83
N ALA A 104 26.08 0.44 -5.64
CA ALA A 104 26.12 1.06 -6.98
C ALA A 104 26.39 2.58 -6.95
N GLN A 105 26.13 3.22 -5.80
CA GLN A 105 26.45 4.64 -5.55
C GLN A 105 27.84 4.84 -4.91
N ASN A 106 28.65 3.77 -4.79
CA ASN A 106 29.98 3.78 -4.17
C ASN A 106 29.96 4.23 -2.68
N VAL A 107 28.86 4.01 -1.96
CA VAL A 107 28.80 4.27 -0.53
C VAL A 107 29.72 3.29 0.22
N ALA A 108 30.53 3.79 1.14
CA ALA A 108 31.46 2.98 1.91
C ALA A 108 30.76 1.86 2.68
N GLN A 109 31.37 0.67 2.78
CA GLN A 109 30.80 -0.54 3.38
C GLN A 109 30.21 -0.28 4.78
N GLY A 110 30.96 0.37 5.68
CA GLY A 110 30.50 0.62 7.06
C GLY A 110 29.24 1.49 7.12
N LYS A 111 29.07 2.45 6.18
CA LYS A 111 27.85 3.26 6.10
C LYS A 111 26.67 2.43 5.56
N ARG A 112 26.93 1.56 4.58
CA ARG A 112 25.92 0.63 4.05
C ARG A 112 25.42 -0.31 5.11
N ASP A 113 26.35 -0.92 5.86
CA ASP A 113 26.00 -1.86 6.95
C ASP A 113 25.20 -1.17 8.06
N ALA A 114 25.58 0.04 8.45
CA ALA A 114 24.84 0.83 9.42
C ALA A 114 23.40 1.11 8.97
N ARG A 115 23.23 1.54 7.72
CA ARG A 115 21.91 1.82 7.14
C ARG A 115 21.06 0.56 7.03
N VAL A 116 21.62 -0.54 6.58
CA VAL A 116 20.92 -1.83 6.50
C VAL A 116 20.48 -2.32 7.88
N ARG A 117 21.34 -2.21 8.92
CA ARG A 117 20.98 -2.56 10.30
C ARG A 117 19.79 -1.75 10.81
N GLU A 118 19.85 -0.44 10.61
CA GLU A 118 18.75 0.48 10.97
C GLU A 118 17.43 0.03 10.36
N LEU A 119 17.41 -0.16 9.02
CA LEU A 119 16.21 -0.51 8.29
C LEU A 119 15.70 -1.93 8.60
N LEU A 120 16.59 -2.93 8.75
CA LEU A 120 16.19 -4.28 9.16
C LEU A 120 15.48 -4.25 10.53
N ASN A 121 16.03 -3.52 11.49
CA ASN A 121 15.40 -3.37 12.79
C ASN A 121 14.04 -2.61 12.69
N ALA A 122 13.94 -1.59 11.84
CA ALA A 122 12.71 -0.85 11.60
C ALA A 122 11.59 -1.75 11.01
N VAL A 123 11.96 -2.74 10.17
CA VAL A 123 11.00 -3.72 9.62
C VAL A 123 10.79 -4.95 10.53
N GLY A 124 11.33 -4.94 11.76
CA GLY A 124 11.16 -6.02 12.74
C GLY A 124 12.04 -7.25 12.48
N LEU A 125 13.08 -7.13 11.66
CA LEU A 125 14.09 -8.16 11.43
C LEU A 125 15.34 -7.84 12.24
N ALA A 126 15.61 -8.59 13.30
CA ALA A 126 16.81 -8.39 14.15
C ALA A 126 18.08 -8.46 13.29
N SER A 127 18.73 -7.32 13.06
CA SER A 127 19.83 -7.19 12.10
C SER A 127 20.96 -8.21 12.35
N ASP A 128 21.32 -8.47 13.62
CA ASP A 128 22.38 -9.42 13.98
C ASP A 128 22.08 -10.87 13.55
N LYS A 129 20.79 -11.21 13.43
CA LYS A 129 20.35 -12.54 13.00
C LYS A 129 20.15 -12.66 11.50
N PHE A 130 19.80 -11.54 10.82
CA PHE A 130 19.34 -11.58 9.45
C PHE A 130 20.38 -11.14 8.42
N MET A 131 21.32 -10.23 8.74
CA MET A 131 22.24 -9.66 7.76
C MET A 131 22.99 -10.69 6.91
N ASN A 132 23.40 -11.79 7.52
CA ASN A 132 24.22 -12.82 6.88
C ASN A 132 23.42 -13.99 6.30
N ARG A 133 22.09 -14.00 6.45
CA ARG A 133 21.24 -15.04 5.87
C ARG A 133 21.15 -14.93 4.36
N MET A 134 20.95 -16.07 3.73
CA MET A 134 20.64 -16.15 2.30
C MET A 134 19.12 -16.10 2.08
N PRO A 135 18.62 -15.68 0.91
CA PRO A 135 17.20 -15.60 0.62
C PRO A 135 16.41 -16.90 0.82
N ASN A 136 17.04 -18.06 0.59
CA ASN A 136 16.42 -19.37 0.79
C ASN A 136 16.23 -19.77 2.26
N GLU A 137 16.80 -19.01 3.19
CA GLU A 137 16.64 -19.17 4.64
C GLU A 137 15.52 -18.27 5.21
N LEU A 138 14.82 -17.53 4.34
CA LEU A 138 13.77 -16.57 4.71
C LEU A 138 12.39 -17.13 4.41
N SER A 139 11.43 -16.85 5.28
CA SER A 139 10.01 -16.97 4.95
C SER A 139 9.62 -15.94 3.87
N GLY A 140 8.49 -16.14 3.19
CA GLY A 140 7.98 -15.19 2.20
C GLY A 140 7.80 -13.77 2.76
N GLY A 141 7.28 -13.64 3.99
CA GLY A 141 7.13 -12.35 4.66
C GLY A 141 8.46 -11.69 5.03
N GLU A 142 9.46 -12.47 5.47
CA GLU A 142 10.81 -11.95 5.75
C GLU A 142 11.49 -11.50 4.46
N ALA A 143 11.40 -12.27 3.37
CA ALA A 143 11.94 -11.90 2.07
C ALA A 143 11.29 -10.60 1.54
N GLN A 144 9.98 -10.43 1.73
CA GLN A 144 9.27 -9.21 1.34
C GLN A 144 9.74 -8.01 2.17
N ARG A 145 9.92 -8.15 3.49
CA ARG A 145 10.49 -7.09 4.35
C ARG A 145 11.89 -6.69 3.91
N VAL A 146 12.75 -7.63 3.53
CA VAL A 146 14.07 -7.35 2.96
C VAL A 146 13.95 -6.62 1.62
N GLY A 147 12.98 -6.95 0.77
CA GLY A 147 12.67 -6.23 -0.46
C GLY A 147 12.30 -4.76 -0.22
N ILE A 148 11.53 -4.49 0.84
CA ILE A 148 11.21 -3.12 1.28
C ILE A 148 12.46 -2.40 1.79
N VAL A 149 13.29 -3.04 2.61
CA VAL A 149 14.56 -2.48 3.08
C VAL A 149 15.45 -2.10 1.89
N ARG A 150 15.58 -2.98 0.89
CA ARG A 150 16.32 -2.71 -0.34
C ARG A 150 15.80 -1.46 -1.07
N ALA A 151 14.49 -1.31 -1.18
CA ALA A 151 13.88 -0.17 -1.85
C ALA A 151 14.10 1.15 -1.09
N LEU A 152 14.14 1.12 0.25
CA LEU A 152 14.30 2.30 1.11
C LEU A 152 15.76 2.64 1.44
N ALA A 153 16.71 1.73 1.19
CA ALA A 153 18.09 1.88 1.63
C ALA A 153 18.76 3.16 1.12
N ALA A 154 18.49 3.52 -0.15
CA ALA A 154 19.05 4.70 -0.81
C ALA A 154 18.24 6.00 -0.57
N GLU A 155 17.32 6.01 0.38
CA GLU A 155 16.46 7.17 0.72
C GLU A 155 15.74 7.77 -0.50
N PRO A 156 14.98 6.96 -1.25
CA PRO A 156 14.31 7.44 -2.43
C PRO A 156 13.16 8.39 -2.07
N ASN A 157 12.88 9.36 -2.94
CA ASN A 157 11.71 10.23 -2.80
C ASN A 157 10.40 9.52 -3.20
N ILE A 158 10.50 8.51 -4.07
CA ILE A 158 9.37 7.74 -4.60
C ILE A 158 9.65 6.25 -4.38
N VAL A 159 8.66 5.53 -3.85
CA VAL A 159 8.70 4.07 -3.73
C VAL A 159 7.53 3.48 -4.53
N LEU A 160 7.86 2.61 -5.46
CA LEU A 160 6.89 1.87 -6.28
C LEU A 160 6.78 0.45 -5.74
N MET A 161 5.57 -0.07 -5.60
CA MET A 161 5.31 -1.42 -5.10
C MET A 161 4.33 -2.16 -6.02
N ASP A 162 4.75 -3.27 -6.60
CA ASP A 162 3.94 -4.08 -7.50
C ASP A 162 3.41 -5.30 -6.74
N GLU A 163 2.12 -5.26 -6.35
CA GLU A 163 1.43 -6.30 -5.55
C GLU A 163 2.22 -6.80 -4.32
N PRO A 164 2.65 -5.90 -3.42
CA PRO A 164 3.62 -6.24 -2.37
C PRO A 164 3.11 -7.25 -1.34
N PHE A 165 1.81 -7.50 -1.27
CA PHE A 165 1.19 -8.34 -0.24
C PHE A 165 0.59 -9.65 -0.77
N SER A 166 0.57 -9.87 -2.09
CA SER A 166 -0.18 -10.95 -2.74
C SER A 166 0.23 -12.37 -2.37
N ALA A 167 1.51 -12.59 -2.00
CA ALA A 167 2.08 -13.91 -1.68
C ALA A 167 2.09 -14.22 -0.17
N LEU A 168 1.41 -13.43 0.65
CA LEU A 168 1.48 -13.55 2.11
C LEU A 168 0.19 -14.15 2.69
N ASP A 169 0.35 -14.89 3.79
CA ASP A 169 -0.77 -15.28 4.62
C ASP A 169 -1.46 -14.05 5.27
N PRO A 170 -2.72 -14.15 5.70
CA PRO A 170 -3.49 -13.01 6.18
C PRO A 170 -2.85 -12.25 7.35
N LEU A 171 -2.19 -12.95 8.28
CA LEU A 171 -1.54 -12.32 9.44
C LEU A 171 -0.28 -11.56 9.04
N SER A 172 0.60 -12.20 8.26
CA SER A 172 1.81 -11.57 7.72
C SER A 172 1.48 -10.40 6.81
N ARG A 173 0.42 -10.50 6.00
CA ARG A 173 -0.09 -9.43 5.14
C ARG A 173 -0.44 -8.19 5.96
N ARG A 174 -1.26 -8.33 7.01
CA ARG A 174 -1.62 -7.22 7.91
C ARG A 174 -0.41 -6.56 8.54
N GLN A 175 0.47 -7.37 9.13
CA GLN A 175 1.70 -6.85 9.75
C GLN A 175 2.55 -6.04 8.77
N LEU A 176 2.62 -6.48 7.50
CA LEU A 176 3.38 -5.80 6.48
C LEU A 176 2.68 -4.51 6.00
N GLN A 177 1.36 -4.50 5.91
CA GLN A 177 0.56 -3.32 5.63
C GLN A 177 0.78 -2.22 6.69
N ASP A 178 0.65 -2.58 7.98
CA ASP A 178 0.91 -1.65 9.08
C ASP A 178 2.34 -1.12 9.06
N LEU A 179 3.29 -1.98 8.73
CA LEU A 179 4.69 -1.60 8.56
C LEU A 179 4.87 -0.58 7.43
N VAL A 180 4.24 -0.78 6.27
CA VAL A 180 4.33 0.16 5.13
C VAL A 180 3.78 1.54 5.51
N VAL A 181 2.63 1.60 6.20
CA VAL A 181 2.07 2.87 6.71
C VAL A 181 3.05 3.55 7.67
N LYS A 182 3.61 2.80 8.63
CA LYS A 182 4.59 3.34 9.57
C LYS A 182 5.84 3.88 8.86
N LEU A 183 6.37 3.15 7.88
CA LEU A 183 7.55 3.57 7.12
C LEU A 183 7.25 4.80 6.24
N HIS A 184 6.05 4.85 5.63
CA HIS A 184 5.58 6.01 4.89
C HIS A 184 5.60 7.27 5.76
N GLN A 185 5.00 7.21 6.94
CA GLN A 185 5.00 8.34 7.89
C GLN A 185 6.40 8.70 8.39
N GLN A 186 7.25 7.70 8.66
CA GLN A 186 8.60 7.92 9.18
C GLN A 186 9.55 8.56 8.17
N PHE A 187 9.51 8.11 6.90
CA PHE A 187 10.44 8.54 5.86
C PHE A 187 9.88 9.62 4.95
N ASN A 188 8.61 9.97 5.10
CA ASN A 188 7.94 11.04 4.33
C ASN A 188 8.14 10.87 2.81
N THR A 189 8.07 9.63 2.31
CA THR A 189 8.23 9.28 0.89
C THR A 189 6.88 9.24 0.19
N THR A 190 6.84 9.50 -1.12
CA THR A 190 5.67 9.21 -1.94
C THR A 190 5.65 7.72 -2.25
N ILE A 191 4.61 6.99 -1.85
CA ILE A 191 4.45 5.56 -2.13
C ILE A 191 3.34 5.37 -3.14
N ILE A 192 3.64 4.66 -4.22
CA ILE A 192 2.64 4.22 -5.19
C ILE A 192 2.62 2.71 -5.21
N PHE A 193 1.50 2.09 -4.86
CA PHE A 193 1.41 0.65 -4.97
C PHE A 193 0.20 0.18 -5.79
N VAL A 194 0.38 -0.98 -6.40
CA VAL A 194 -0.63 -1.67 -7.19
C VAL A 194 -1.20 -2.81 -6.37
N THR A 195 -2.51 -2.94 -6.36
CA THR A 195 -3.20 -4.10 -5.82
C THR A 195 -4.45 -4.42 -6.65
N HIS A 196 -4.91 -5.66 -6.56
CA HIS A 196 -6.25 -6.06 -7.01
C HIS A 196 -7.19 -6.30 -5.81
N ASP A 197 -6.67 -6.16 -4.60
CA ASP A 197 -7.41 -6.30 -3.35
C ASP A 197 -7.96 -4.93 -2.93
N MET A 198 -9.28 -4.85 -2.89
CA MET A 198 -10.02 -3.63 -2.61
C MET A 198 -9.88 -3.22 -1.14
N ASP A 199 -9.84 -4.19 -0.21
CA ASP A 199 -9.68 -3.92 1.21
C ASP A 199 -8.30 -3.31 1.51
N GLU A 200 -7.26 -3.76 0.80
CA GLU A 200 -5.93 -3.14 0.86
C GLU A 200 -5.97 -1.69 0.39
N ALA A 201 -6.65 -1.44 -0.74
CA ALA A 201 -6.74 -0.09 -1.31
C ALA A 201 -7.48 0.87 -0.36
N LEU A 202 -8.64 0.44 0.17
CA LEU A 202 -9.43 1.26 1.09
C LEU A 202 -8.75 1.50 2.44
N ARG A 203 -7.98 0.53 2.92
CA ARG A 203 -7.31 0.62 4.22
C ARG A 203 -6.08 1.50 4.21
N LEU A 204 -5.31 1.47 3.12
CA LEU A 204 -3.96 2.02 3.10
C LEU A 204 -3.87 3.36 2.37
N ALA A 205 -4.73 3.60 1.38
CA ALA A 205 -4.58 4.75 0.51
C ALA A 205 -4.96 6.07 1.20
N ASP A 206 -4.15 7.10 1.02
CA ASP A 206 -4.61 8.47 1.18
C ASP A 206 -5.58 8.83 0.04
N ARG A 207 -5.20 8.47 -1.19
CA ARG A 207 -6.06 8.49 -2.38
C ARG A 207 -5.77 7.28 -3.26
N LEU A 208 -6.77 6.91 -4.06
CA LEU A 208 -6.64 5.79 -4.99
C LEU A 208 -7.19 6.13 -6.38
N ALA A 209 -6.65 5.44 -7.39
CA ALA A 209 -7.17 5.47 -8.76
C ALA A 209 -7.72 4.09 -9.12
N VAL A 210 -8.98 4.06 -9.54
CA VAL A 210 -9.66 2.86 -10.01
C VAL A 210 -9.44 2.72 -11.52
N ILE A 211 -8.78 1.65 -11.94
CA ILE A 211 -8.46 1.39 -13.34
C ILE A 211 -9.22 0.15 -13.81
N ASN A 212 -9.96 0.28 -14.91
CA ASN A 212 -10.64 -0.82 -15.56
C ASN A 212 -10.49 -0.73 -17.07
N ASP A 213 -10.20 -1.87 -17.72
CA ASP A 213 -10.02 -1.97 -19.18
C ASP A 213 -9.12 -0.89 -19.76
N GLY A 214 -8.00 -0.60 -19.08
CA GLY A 214 -7.04 0.41 -19.49
C GLY A 214 -7.53 1.86 -19.38
N LYS A 215 -8.64 2.12 -18.68
CA LYS A 215 -9.21 3.46 -18.48
C LYS A 215 -9.29 3.82 -17.02
N LEU A 216 -9.08 5.08 -16.72
CA LEU A 216 -9.33 5.64 -15.41
C LEU A 216 -10.85 5.74 -15.18
N GLN A 217 -11.34 5.15 -14.11
CA GLN A 217 -12.75 5.19 -13.73
C GLN A 217 -13.03 6.29 -12.71
N GLN A 218 -12.19 6.40 -11.68
CA GLN A 218 -12.31 7.40 -10.63
C GLN A 218 -10.97 7.58 -9.91
N VAL A 219 -10.72 8.78 -9.40
CA VAL A 219 -9.67 9.09 -8.42
C VAL A 219 -10.31 9.80 -7.25
N GLY A 220 -9.95 9.40 -6.04
CA GLY A 220 -10.45 10.04 -4.81
C GLY A 220 -9.88 9.39 -3.57
N THR A 221 -10.27 9.91 -2.41
CA THR A 221 -10.04 9.25 -1.12
C THR A 221 -10.90 7.99 -1.01
N PRO A 222 -10.56 7.03 -0.14
CA PRO A 222 -11.41 5.88 0.14
C PRO A 222 -12.89 6.25 0.42
N ASP A 223 -13.11 7.28 1.23
CA ASP A 223 -14.46 7.73 1.58
C ASP A 223 -15.21 8.32 0.37
N GLU A 224 -14.55 9.09 -0.51
CA GLU A 224 -15.15 9.60 -1.75
C GLU A 224 -15.53 8.47 -2.71
N ILE A 225 -14.67 7.46 -2.86
CA ILE A 225 -14.93 6.29 -3.71
C ILE A 225 -16.15 5.51 -3.23
N LEU A 226 -16.30 5.33 -1.92
CA LEU A 226 -17.42 4.59 -1.34
C LEU A 226 -18.71 5.40 -1.30
N ALA A 227 -18.64 6.69 -0.97
CA ALA A 227 -19.83 7.54 -0.81
C ALA A 227 -20.42 8.00 -2.15
N THR A 228 -19.56 8.27 -3.15
CA THR A 228 -19.96 8.83 -4.45
C THR A 228 -19.23 8.13 -5.60
N PRO A 229 -19.55 6.84 -5.87
CA PRO A 229 -18.94 6.13 -6.99
C PRO A 229 -19.31 6.79 -8.31
N ALA A 230 -18.29 7.05 -9.16
CA ALA A 230 -18.45 7.79 -10.41
C ALA A 230 -19.30 7.05 -11.47
N ASN A 231 -19.41 5.75 -11.38
CA ASN A 231 -20.19 4.90 -12.27
C ASN A 231 -20.54 3.56 -11.63
N GLN A 232 -21.38 2.79 -12.32
CA GLN A 232 -21.86 1.49 -11.85
C GLN A 232 -20.69 0.50 -11.62
N PHE A 233 -19.66 0.51 -12.48
CA PHE A 233 -18.50 -0.36 -12.29
C PHE A 233 -17.82 -0.11 -10.96
N VAL A 234 -17.56 1.16 -10.59
CA VAL A 234 -16.92 1.51 -9.31
C VAL A 234 -17.80 1.08 -8.14
N ALA A 235 -19.11 1.34 -8.22
CA ALA A 235 -20.07 0.91 -7.19
C ALA A 235 -20.04 -0.62 -6.99
N GLU A 236 -20.13 -1.38 -8.07
CA GLU A 236 -20.11 -2.85 -8.02
C GLU A 236 -18.75 -3.41 -7.59
N PHE A 237 -17.65 -2.81 -8.07
CA PHE A 237 -16.29 -3.24 -7.75
C PHE A 237 -16.03 -3.14 -6.25
N PHE A 238 -16.51 -2.08 -5.60
CA PHE A 238 -16.36 -1.89 -4.15
C PHE A 238 -17.57 -2.37 -3.34
N ALA A 239 -18.64 -2.87 -3.95
CA ALA A 239 -19.81 -3.35 -3.22
C ALA A 239 -19.51 -4.50 -2.25
N ASN A 240 -18.55 -5.36 -2.61
CA ASN A 240 -18.08 -6.47 -1.77
C ASN A 240 -16.79 -6.13 -0.98
N ALA A 241 -16.07 -5.09 -1.41
CA ALA A 241 -14.94 -4.53 -0.71
C ALA A 241 -15.45 -3.48 0.27
N GLY A 242 -14.99 -3.55 1.46
CA GLY A 242 -15.56 -2.67 2.46
C GLY A 242 -17.08 -2.85 2.50
N SER A 243 -17.56 -4.08 2.61
CA SER A 243 -18.87 -4.21 3.24
C SER A 243 -18.74 -3.30 4.45
N GLN A 244 -19.48 -2.19 4.42
CA GLN A 244 -19.49 -1.21 5.53
C GLN A 244 -19.59 -1.92 6.87
N SER A 245 -20.05 -3.16 6.84
CA SER A 245 -20.11 -4.13 7.90
C SER A 245 -18.76 -4.63 8.45
N GLN A 246 -17.60 -4.32 7.86
CA GLN A 246 -16.31 -4.87 8.35
C GLN A 246 -15.48 -3.89 9.20
N TYR A 247 -15.81 -2.60 9.19
CA TYR A 247 -15.09 -1.59 9.98
C TYR A 247 -15.87 -1.22 11.25
N VAL A 248 -15.13 -0.95 12.33
CA VAL A 248 -15.75 -0.54 13.60
C VAL A 248 -16.51 0.79 13.45
N LYS A 249 -16.01 1.73 12.59
CA LYS A 249 -16.72 2.97 12.27
C LYS A 249 -18.11 2.75 11.66
N SER A 250 -18.34 1.62 11.00
CA SER A 250 -19.65 1.32 10.39
C SER A 250 -20.70 0.94 11.44
N VAL A 251 -20.26 0.44 12.58
CA VAL A 251 -21.13 0.22 13.75
C VAL A 251 -21.61 1.57 14.26
N LEU A 252 -20.72 2.57 14.33
CA LEU A 252 -21.07 3.96 14.69
C LEU A 252 -22.03 4.59 13.67
N ALA A 253 -21.74 4.45 12.39
CA ALA A 253 -22.55 4.98 11.29
C ALA A 253 -23.97 4.35 11.27
N ALA A 254 -24.11 3.11 11.73
CA ALA A 254 -25.40 2.43 11.90
C ALA A 254 -26.15 2.87 13.16
N GLY A 255 -25.62 3.83 13.92
CA GLY A 255 -26.27 4.42 15.09
C GLY A 255 -26.02 3.66 16.40
N PHE A 256 -25.10 2.72 16.42
CA PHE A 256 -24.66 2.03 17.65
C PHE A 256 -23.58 2.84 18.38
N GLY A 257 -23.46 2.60 19.68
CA GLY A 257 -22.48 3.23 20.56
C GLY A 257 -23.08 4.31 21.46
N HIS A 258 -22.33 4.64 22.50
CA HIS A 258 -22.75 5.56 23.56
C HIS A 258 -21.63 6.56 23.84
N PRO A 259 -21.93 7.76 24.36
CA PRO A 259 -20.89 8.69 24.82
C PRO A 259 -19.95 8.03 25.84
N VAL A 260 -18.67 8.35 25.79
CA VAL A 260 -17.67 7.82 26.72
C VAL A 260 -18.01 8.20 28.14
N THR A 261 -18.23 7.20 29.01
CA THR A 261 -18.59 7.40 30.41
C THR A 261 -17.58 6.84 31.41
N GLY A 262 -16.46 6.25 30.95
CA GLY A 262 -15.48 5.60 31.83
C GLY A 262 -14.05 5.64 31.30
N SER A 263 -13.09 5.33 32.19
CA SER A 263 -11.64 5.42 31.91
C SER A 263 -10.95 4.13 31.46
N ALA A 264 -11.67 3.02 31.32
CA ALA A 264 -11.11 1.70 30.99
C ALA A 264 -11.51 1.26 29.57
N LEU A 265 -11.23 2.09 28.57
CA LEU A 265 -11.50 1.79 27.18
C LEU A 265 -10.24 1.30 26.47
N VAL A 266 -10.37 0.23 25.67
CA VAL A 266 -9.36 -0.09 24.68
C VAL A 266 -9.59 0.80 23.46
N SER A 267 -8.66 1.69 23.18
CA SER A 267 -8.76 2.56 22.01
C SER A 267 -8.47 1.77 20.75
N LEU A 268 -9.40 1.80 19.78
CA LEU A 268 -9.16 1.33 18.43
C LEU A 268 -9.16 2.53 17.47
N PRO A 269 -8.32 2.50 16.41
CA PRO A 269 -8.38 3.53 15.38
C PRO A 269 -9.70 3.44 14.59
N GLU A 270 -10.16 4.54 14.01
CA GLU A 270 -11.37 4.57 13.17
C GLU A 270 -11.31 3.59 11.98
N THR A 271 -10.10 3.26 11.55
CA THR A 271 -9.81 2.29 10.48
C THR A 271 -9.77 0.83 10.96
N ALA A 272 -10.02 0.57 12.26
CA ALA A 272 -10.03 -0.79 12.78
C ALA A 272 -11.17 -1.61 12.17
N MET A 273 -10.88 -2.89 11.89
CA MET A 273 -11.89 -3.81 11.39
C MET A 273 -12.68 -4.47 12.53
N LEU A 274 -13.88 -4.96 12.25
CA LEU A 274 -14.66 -5.74 13.20
C LEU A 274 -13.94 -7.00 13.67
N SER A 275 -13.07 -7.58 12.82
CA SER A 275 -12.23 -8.71 13.21
C SER A 275 -11.20 -8.34 14.27
N ASP A 276 -10.69 -7.10 14.29
CA ASP A 276 -9.76 -6.64 15.32
C ASP A 276 -10.48 -6.51 16.66
N TRP A 277 -11.70 -5.99 16.62
CA TRP A 277 -12.58 -5.94 17.80
C TRP A 277 -12.98 -7.35 18.27
N ALA A 278 -13.34 -8.25 17.35
CA ALA A 278 -13.65 -9.64 17.70
C ALA A 278 -12.45 -10.37 18.33
N ALA A 279 -11.22 -10.16 17.83
CA ALA A 279 -10.00 -10.71 18.42
C ALA A 279 -9.74 -10.15 19.84
N LEU A 280 -10.01 -8.86 20.06
CA LEU A 280 -9.96 -8.26 21.38
C LEU A 280 -10.97 -8.92 22.35
N LEU A 281 -12.21 -9.15 21.89
CA LEU A 281 -13.25 -9.79 22.68
C LEU A 281 -12.95 -11.25 23.00
N GLN A 282 -12.19 -11.96 22.17
CA GLN A 282 -11.69 -13.31 22.51
C GLN A 282 -10.74 -13.29 23.71
N GLN A 283 -9.94 -12.23 23.87
CA GLN A 283 -9.01 -12.07 25.00
C GLN A 283 -9.71 -11.45 26.22
N SER A 284 -10.68 -10.58 26.00
CA SER A 284 -11.41 -9.84 27.04
C SER A 284 -12.89 -9.68 26.64
N PRO A 285 -13.76 -10.66 26.97
CA PRO A 285 -15.15 -10.72 26.46
C PRO A 285 -16.04 -9.53 26.81
N THR A 286 -15.67 -8.73 27.81
CA THR A 286 -16.42 -7.57 28.29
C THR A 286 -15.73 -6.24 27.94
N ALA A 287 -14.65 -6.28 27.14
CA ALA A 287 -13.91 -5.07 26.80
C ALA A 287 -14.78 -4.07 26.02
N MET A 288 -14.82 -2.85 26.52
CA MET A 288 -15.41 -1.71 25.84
C MET A 288 -14.36 -1.09 24.92
N VAL A 289 -14.77 -0.71 23.73
CA VAL A 289 -13.89 -0.10 22.72
C VAL A 289 -14.24 1.38 22.57
N GLY A 290 -13.23 2.25 22.64
CA GLY A 290 -13.34 3.69 22.41
C GLY A 290 -12.89 4.07 21.00
N ILE A 291 -13.70 4.88 20.31
CA ILE A 291 -13.36 5.50 19.02
C ILE A 291 -13.75 6.97 19.11
N GLY A 292 -12.76 7.87 19.15
CA GLY A 292 -13.01 9.28 19.42
C GLY A 292 -13.76 9.46 20.75
N ASP A 293 -14.89 10.16 20.71
CA ASP A 293 -15.73 10.45 21.88
C ASP A 293 -16.84 9.40 22.10
N VAL A 294 -16.83 8.30 21.39
CA VAL A 294 -17.85 7.25 21.47
C VAL A 294 -17.26 5.94 21.97
N GLN A 295 -17.99 5.23 22.81
CA GLN A 295 -17.69 3.88 23.26
C GLN A 295 -18.66 2.87 22.68
N LEU A 296 -18.16 1.69 22.35
CA LEU A 296 -18.90 0.54 21.84
C LEU A 296 -18.79 -0.63 22.82
N ALA A 297 -19.92 -1.24 23.12
CA ALA A 297 -20.02 -2.46 23.93
C ALA A 297 -19.98 -3.72 23.04
N PRO A 298 -19.63 -4.90 23.56
CA PRO A 298 -19.74 -6.16 22.82
C PRO A 298 -21.15 -6.43 22.26
N ALA A 299 -22.18 -5.96 22.95
CA ALA A 299 -23.56 -6.07 22.51
C ALA A 299 -23.84 -5.28 21.22
N ASP A 300 -23.17 -4.14 21.02
CA ASP A 300 -23.32 -3.32 19.81
C ASP A 300 -22.79 -4.06 18.58
N LEU A 301 -21.69 -4.81 18.72
CA LEU A 301 -21.17 -5.66 17.64
C LEU A 301 -22.15 -6.76 17.25
N ILE A 302 -22.72 -7.43 18.25
CA ILE A 302 -23.70 -8.53 18.03
C ILE A 302 -24.95 -7.98 17.35
N ALA A 303 -25.48 -6.86 17.83
CA ALA A 303 -26.67 -6.22 17.27
C ALA A 303 -26.44 -5.75 15.83
N TYR A 304 -25.29 -5.13 15.56
CA TYR A 304 -24.91 -4.71 14.22
C TYR A 304 -24.79 -5.88 13.23
N LEU A 305 -24.12 -6.98 13.62
CA LEU A 305 -23.99 -8.18 12.78
C LEU A 305 -25.35 -8.88 12.55
N ALA A 306 -26.27 -8.82 13.51
CA ALA A 306 -27.63 -9.33 13.34
C ALA A 306 -28.40 -8.51 12.30
N GLN A 307 -28.35 -7.18 12.41
CA GLN A 307 -29.00 -6.26 11.45
C GLN A 307 -28.45 -6.40 10.04
N ALA A 308 -27.12 -6.59 9.89
CA ALA A 308 -26.48 -6.80 8.59
C ALA A 308 -26.89 -8.10 7.90
N ARG A 309 -27.38 -9.12 8.65
CA ARG A 309 -27.91 -10.38 8.09
C ARG A 309 -29.35 -10.28 7.60
N GLU A 310 -30.12 -9.33 8.10
CA GLU A 310 -31.52 -9.15 7.67
C GLU A 310 -31.65 -8.36 6.37
N VAL A 311 -30.56 -7.73 5.89
CA VAL A 311 -30.51 -6.90 4.67
C VAL A 311 -29.96 -7.67 3.47
N GLN A 312 -29.44 -8.90 3.65
CA GLN A 312 -29.03 -9.83 2.58
C GLN A 312 -30.14 -10.83 2.28
#